data_49cb1d6f0b0de0903bf4392ea93f84b9
#
_entry.id   49cb1d6f0b0de0903bf4392ea93f84b9
#
_cell.length_a   1.000
_cell.length_b   1.000
_cell.length_c   1.000
_cell.angle_alpha   90.00
_cell.angle_beta   90.00
_cell.angle_gamma   90.00
#
_symmetry.space_group_name_H-M   'P 1'
#
loop_
_entity.id
_entity.type
_entity.pdbx_description
1 polymer ?
#
loop_
_entity_poly.entity_id
_entity_poly.type
_entity_poly.pdbx_seq_one_letter_code
_entity_poly.pdbx_strand_id
1 'polypeptide(L)'
;MADDMNLDWLELEPTGENTYRAQHAGTGHSVVFGGQLLGQMIVAGALGHEGKTVKTIHTVFARGASYDEPLDVTVDPMHAGRAFASSTVTISQGDRLCCRAIVLLSSDEEDTIRHGAEMPQVAPPEESVASPTELPGWECAVVGGIDVVDPDAPVGPAELEIWSRFVGAPADPVVNQALLSFATDGWLIGTAMIPHEGVGYALAHVTLSTGVIGHTLTFHEPIHADQWLLLSHRSPYAGRGRSYGTANVFDQQGNIVASFVQDAMIRGRAGGPGAL
;
A
#
# COMPACT_ATOMS: atom_id res chain seq x y z
N MET A 1 -8.32 -7.89 25.59
CA MET A 1 -7.44 -8.79 24.82
C MET A 1 -7.41 -8.16 23.45
N ALA A 2 -6.25 -7.79 22.93
CA ALA A 2 -6.15 -7.39 21.53
C ALA A 2 -6.57 -8.64 20.74
N ASP A 3 -7.54 -8.51 19.84
CA ASP A 3 -7.83 -9.57 18.88
C ASP A 3 -6.54 -9.82 18.11
N ASP A 4 -6.07 -11.07 18.08
CA ASP A 4 -4.90 -11.45 17.32
C ASP A 4 -5.13 -11.03 15.87
N MET A 5 -4.14 -10.34 15.29
CA MET A 5 -4.20 -9.89 13.90
C MET A 5 -4.37 -11.12 12.99
N ASN A 6 -5.47 -11.17 12.24
CA ASN A 6 -5.67 -12.22 11.25
C ASN A 6 -4.82 -11.91 9.99
N LEU A 7 -3.86 -12.78 9.70
CA LEU A 7 -2.96 -12.70 8.54
C LEU A 7 -3.25 -13.77 7.48
N ASP A 8 -4.37 -14.52 7.60
CA ASP A 8 -4.74 -15.58 6.65
C ASP A 8 -4.80 -15.08 5.20
N TRP A 9 -5.09 -13.78 5.01
CA TRP A 9 -5.12 -13.16 3.70
C TRP A 9 -3.74 -13.06 3.02
N LEU A 10 -2.64 -13.20 3.76
CA LEU A 10 -1.28 -13.30 3.22
C LEU A 10 -0.87 -14.73 2.89
N GLU A 11 -1.64 -15.72 3.34
CA GLU A 11 -1.38 -17.12 3.00
C GLU A 11 -1.71 -17.38 1.53
N LEU A 12 -0.81 -18.10 0.88
CA LEU A 12 -0.92 -18.49 -0.53
C LEU A 12 -1.05 -20.01 -0.62
N GLU A 13 -2.24 -20.50 -0.95
CA GLU A 13 -2.51 -21.93 -1.15
C GLU A 13 -1.99 -22.38 -2.51
N PRO A 14 -1.03 -23.32 -2.60
CA PRO A 14 -0.54 -23.82 -3.88
C PRO A 14 -1.63 -24.50 -4.69
N THR A 15 -1.78 -24.13 -5.96
CA THR A 15 -2.75 -24.74 -6.91
C THR A 15 -2.06 -25.42 -8.08
N GLY A 16 -0.74 -25.21 -8.27
CA GLY A 16 0.09 -25.77 -9.32
C GLY A 16 1.51 -25.27 -9.24
N GLU A 17 2.29 -25.48 -10.29
CA GLU A 17 3.64 -24.96 -10.38
C GLU A 17 3.60 -23.43 -10.48
N ASN A 18 4.20 -22.73 -9.52
CA ASN A 18 4.23 -21.25 -9.40
C ASN A 18 2.85 -20.59 -9.47
N THR A 19 1.79 -21.32 -9.11
CA THR A 19 0.42 -20.81 -9.07
C THR A 19 -0.20 -21.06 -7.71
N TYR A 20 -0.92 -20.06 -7.22
CA TYR A 20 -1.47 -20.05 -5.86
C TYR A 20 -2.87 -19.43 -5.85
N ARG A 21 -3.59 -19.69 -4.78
CA ARG A 21 -4.84 -19.01 -4.44
C ARG A 21 -4.64 -18.21 -3.17
N ALA A 22 -5.09 -16.95 -3.19
CA ALA A 22 -5.02 -16.07 -2.05
C ALA A 22 -6.41 -15.84 -1.45
N GLN A 23 -6.46 -15.65 -0.13
CA GLN A 23 -7.66 -15.31 0.63
C GLN A 23 -7.90 -13.79 0.61
N HIS A 24 -9.11 -13.38 1.00
CA HIS A 24 -9.46 -11.97 1.16
C HIS A 24 -9.23 -11.48 2.60
N ALA A 25 -8.72 -10.26 2.76
CA ALA A 25 -8.48 -9.63 4.08
C ALA A 25 -9.78 -9.19 4.78
N GLY A 26 -10.85 -9.02 4.04
CA GLY A 26 -12.12 -8.53 4.56
C GLY A 26 -13.27 -8.84 3.62
N THR A 27 -14.45 -8.40 3.98
CA THR A 27 -15.68 -8.56 3.20
C THR A 27 -16.46 -7.24 3.23
N GLY A 28 -17.29 -6.99 2.22
CA GLY A 28 -18.28 -5.91 2.29
C GLY A 28 -18.07 -4.73 1.36
N HIS A 29 -16.94 -4.62 0.69
CA HIS A 29 -16.72 -3.66 -0.41
C HIS A 29 -16.95 -4.33 -1.77
N SER A 30 -17.30 -3.54 -2.78
CA SER A 30 -17.46 -4.06 -4.14
C SER A 30 -16.12 -4.37 -4.83
N VAL A 31 -15.02 -3.80 -4.32
CA VAL A 31 -13.67 -3.92 -4.89
C VAL A 31 -12.68 -4.21 -3.80
N VAL A 32 -11.82 -5.20 -4.04
CA VAL A 32 -10.72 -5.56 -3.12
C VAL A 32 -9.76 -4.38 -3.00
N PHE A 33 -9.37 -4.06 -1.77
CA PHE A 33 -8.42 -3.00 -1.48
C PHE A 33 -7.07 -3.27 -2.14
N GLY A 34 -6.51 -2.28 -2.84
CA GLY A 34 -5.25 -2.46 -3.58
C GLY A 34 -4.06 -2.79 -2.67
N GLY A 35 -4.05 -2.28 -1.44
CA GLY A 35 -3.05 -2.62 -0.43
C GLY A 35 -3.01 -4.12 -0.09
N GLN A 36 -4.17 -4.80 -0.07
CA GLN A 36 -4.22 -6.26 0.07
C GLN A 36 -3.49 -6.95 -1.08
N LEU A 37 -3.76 -6.54 -2.33
CA LEU A 37 -3.12 -7.12 -3.50
C LEU A 37 -1.61 -6.86 -3.51
N LEU A 38 -1.15 -5.67 -3.06
CA LEU A 38 0.27 -5.36 -2.88
C LEU A 38 0.92 -6.32 -1.88
N GLY A 39 0.32 -6.51 -0.70
CA GLY A 39 0.82 -7.42 0.33
C GLY A 39 0.95 -8.85 -0.18
N GLN A 40 -0.07 -9.36 -0.86
CA GLN A 40 -0.05 -10.68 -1.47
C GLN A 40 1.02 -10.84 -2.55
N MET A 41 1.26 -9.80 -3.37
CA MET A 41 2.32 -9.82 -4.37
C MET A 41 3.73 -9.76 -3.74
N ILE A 42 3.91 -9.08 -2.59
CA ILE A 42 5.16 -9.11 -1.81
C ILE A 42 5.46 -10.54 -1.35
N VAL A 43 4.48 -11.20 -0.72
CA VAL A 43 4.64 -12.57 -0.24
C VAL A 43 4.91 -13.52 -1.42
N ALA A 44 4.12 -13.45 -2.49
CA ALA A 44 4.29 -14.29 -3.67
C ALA A 44 5.66 -14.11 -4.33
N GLY A 45 6.12 -12.87 -4.48
CA GLY A 45 7.42 -12.54 -5.08
C GLY A 45 8.61 -13.01 -4.25
N ALA A 46 8.44 -13.17 -2.92
CA ALA A 46 9.49 -13.64 -2.02
C ALA A 46 9.61 -15.18 -1.93
N LEU A 47 8.60 -15.92 -2.42
CA LEU A 47 8.61 -17.39 -2.36
C LEU A 47 9.85 -18.00 -3.05
N GLY A 48 10.50 -18.94 -2.36
CA GLY A 48 11.67 -19.65 -2.89
C GLY A 48 12.96 -18.84 -2.95
N HIS A 49 13.01 -17.66 -2.30
CA HIS A 49 14.17 -16.79 -2.27
C HIS A 49 14.71 -16.56 -0.85
N GLU A 50 14.99 -17.65 -0.13
CA GLU A 50 15.55 -17.60 1.23
C GLU A 50 16.77 -16.68 1.33
N GLY A 51 16.85 -15.87 2.40
CA GLY A 51 17.92 -14.91 2.64
C GLY A 51 17.85 -13.64 1.78
N LYS A 52 16.75 -13.42 1.05
CA LYS A 52 16.44 -12.17 0.35
C LYS A 52 15.10 -11.62 0.78
N THR A 53 15.00 -10.30 0.81
CA THR A 53 13.75 -9.57 1.00
C THR A 53 13.41 -8.77 -0.24
N VAL A 54 12.17 -8.33 -0.36
CA VAL A 54 11.77 -7.48 -1.48
C VAL A 54 12.49 -6.13 -1.36
N LYS A 55 13.21 -5.75 -2.42
CA LYS A 55 13.86 -4.44 -2.55
C LYS A 55 12.90 -3.43 -3.17
N THR A 56 12.20 -3.84 -4.22
CA THR A 56 11.27 -2.96 -4.95
C THR A 56 10.16 -3.77 -5.58
N ILE A 57 8.94 -3.23 -5.52
CA ILE A 57 7.79 -3.71 -6.27
C ILE A 57 7.24 -2.59 -7.15
N HIS A 58 7.02 -2.88 -8.45
CA HIS A 58 6.38 -1.99 -9.41
C HIS A 58 5.06 -2.61 -9.88
N THR A 59 3.94 -2.02 -9.51
CA THR A 59 2.60 -2.58 -9.75
C THR A 59 1.79 -1.70 -10.70
N VAL A 60 1.07 -2.35 -11.62
CA VAL A 60 0.00 -1.71 -12.42
C VAL A 60 -1.31 -2.42 -12.14
N PHE A 61 -2.32 -1.66 -11.75
CA PHE A 61 -3.68 -2.12 -11.55
C PHE A 61 -4.48 -1.97 -12.85
N ALA A 62 -4.88 -3.09 -13.43
CA ALA A 62 -5.60 -3.13 -14.68
C ALA A 62 -7.12 -3.01 -14.47
N ARG A 63 -7.65 -3.67 -13.42
CA ARG A 63 -9.06 -3.70 -13.06
C ARG A 63 -9.22 -3.95 -11.56
N GLY A 64 -10.34 -3.49 -10.98
CA GLY A 64 -10.72 -3.84 -9.61
C GLY A 64 -10.98 -5.35 -9.49
N ALA A 65 -10.46 -5.99 -8.45
CA ALA A 65 -10.81 -7.35 -8.07
C ALA A 65 -12.09 -7.35 -7.21
N SER A 66 -12.92 -8.39 -7.36
CA SER A 66 -14.14 -8.59 -6.56
C SER A 66 -13.88 -9.47 -5.35
N TYR A 67 -14.55 -9.21 -4.24
CA TYR A 67 -14.56 -10.12 -3.09
C TYR A 67 -15.35 -11.41 -3.34
N ASP A 68 -16.23 -11.46 -4.35
CA ASP A 68 -17.07 -12.61 -4.67
C ASP A 68 -16.32 -13.71 -5.43
N GLU A 69 -15.14 -13.43 -5.93
CA GLU A 69 -14.33 -14.35 -6.73
C GLU A 69 -12.96 -14.59 -6.07
N PRO A 70 -12.40 -15.82 -6.14
CA PRO A 70 -11.07 -16.08 -5.63
C PRO A 70 -9.99 -15.28 -6.38
N LEU A 71 -8.89 -15.03 -5.71
CA LEU A 71 -7.70 -14.43 -6.29
C LEU A 71 -6.71 -15.51 -6.72
N ASP A 72 -6.49 -15.65 -8.02
CA ASP A 72 -5.47 -16.55 -8.56
C ASP A 72 -4.17 -15.77 -8.75
N VAL A 73 -3.08 -16.26 -8.13
CA VAL A 73 -1.75 -15.65 -8.13
C VAL A 73 -0.80 -16.50 -8.94
N THR A 74 -0.11 -15.90 -9.91
CA THR A 74 0.92 -16.57 -10.72
C THR A 74 2.24 -15.84 -10.54
N VAL A 75 3.32 -16.60 -10.32
CA VAL A 75 4.69 -16.10 -10.20
C VAL A 75 5.52 -16.60 -11.38
N ASP A 76 6.03 -15.69 -12.20
CA ASP A 76 6.94 -16.01 -13.31
C ASP A 76 8.36 -15.59 -12.92
N PRO A 77 9.26 -16.53 -12.56
CA PRO A 77 10.64 -16.21 -12.24
C PRO A 77 11.39 -15.62 -13.45
N MET A 78 12.06 -14.48 -13.25
CA MET A 78 12.86 -13.80 -14.27
C MET A 78 14.34 -14.06 -14.07
N HIS A 79 14.82 -13.98 -12.81
CA HIS A 79 16.22 -14.17 -12.44
C HIS A 79 16.33 -14.66 -11.00
N ALA A 80 17.28 -15.57 -10.77
CA ALA A 80 17.64 -16.04 -9.43
C ALA A 80 19.17 -16.13 -9.31
N GLY A 81 19.78 -15.07 -8.77
CA GLY A 81 21.21 -14.97 -8.51
C GLY A 81 21.51 -14.95 -7.01
N ARG A 82 22.80 -14.86 -6.65
CA ARG A 82 23.25 -14.83 -5.27
C ARG A 82 22.77 -13.57 -4.54
N ALA A 83 23.01 -12.39 -5.09
CA ALA A 83 22.66 -11.10 -4.48
C ALA A 83 21.25 -10.64 -4.84
N PHE A 84 20.75 -10.93 -6.04
CA PHE A 84 19.46 -10.46 -6.54
C PHE A 84 18.62 -11.60 -7.08
N ALA A 85 17.30 -11.44 -6.95
CA ALA A 85 16.31 -12.25 -7.64
C ALA A 85 15.20 -11.34 -8.16
N SER A 86 14.46 -11.78 -9.16
CA SER A 86 13.30 -11.02 -9.66
C SER A 86 12.27 -11.95 -10.28
N SER A 87 11.01 -11.53 -10.18
CA SER A 87 9.87 -12.22 -10.75
C SER A 87 8.81 -11.24 -11.22
N THR A 88 7.93 -11.71 -12.10
CA THR A 88 6.65 -11.07 -12.37
C THR A 88 5.58 -11.79 -11.55
N VAL A 89 4.78 -11.04 -10.81
CA VAL A 89 3.62 -11.57 -10.07
C VAL A 89 2.36 -11.02 -10.71
N THR A 90 1.43 -11.92 -11.04
CA THR A 90 0.13 -11.59 -11.63
C THR A 90 -0.98 -12.05 -10.72
N ILE A 91 -1.96 -11.17 -10.44
CA ILE A 91 -3.22 -11.52 -9.78
C ILE A 91 -4.35 -11.38 -10.79
N SER A 92 -5.16 -12.43 -10.91
CA SER A 92 -6.32 -12.51 -11.79
C SER A 92 -7.51 -13.16 -11.10
N GLN A 93 -8.69 -12.99 -11.68
CA GLN A 93 -9.93 -13.69 -11.33
C GLN A 93 -10.46 -14.33 -12.62
N GLY A 94 -10.28 -15.66 -12.75
CA GLY A 94 -10.46 -16.36 -14.01
C GLY A 94 -9.56 -15.76 -15.09
N ASP A 95 -10.13 -15.43 -16.26
CA ASP A 95 -9.37 -14.79 -17.36
C ASP A 95 -9.18 -13.28 -17.20
N ARG A 96 -9.69 -12.69 -16.14
CA ARG A 96 -9.65 -11.23 -15.91
C ARG A 96 -8.40 -10.83 -15.12
N LEU A 97 -7.46 -10.16 -15.80
CA LEU A 97 -6.30 -9.57 -15.14
C LEU A 97 -6.75 -8.45 -14.17
N CYS A 98 -6.41 -8.57 -12.88
CA CYS A 98 -6.63 -7.53 -11.87
C CYS A 98 -5.42 -6.61 -11.76
N CYS A 99 -4.24 -7.17 -11.46
CA CYS A 99 -2.99 -6.41 -11.38
C CYS A 99 -1.78 -7.27 -11.75
N ARG A 100 -0.67 -6.60 -12.06
CA ARG A 100 0.62 -7.25 -12.30
C ARG A 100 1.75 -6.41 -11.73
N ALA A 101 2.72 -7.08 -11.12
CA ALA A 101 3.91 -6.44 -10.59
C ALA A 101 5.20 -7.09 -11.10
N ILE A 102 6.25 -6.27 -11.14
CA ILE A 102 7.65 -6.74 -11.20
C ILE A 102 8.20 -6.58 -9.78
N VAL A 103 8.72 -7.67 -9.23
CA VAL A 103 9.29 -7.72 -7.87
C VAL A 103 10.78 -7.98 -7.99
N LEU A 104 11.58 -7.09 -7.41
CA LEU A 104 13.03 -7.23 -7.25
C LEU A 104 13.33 -7.56 -5.79
N LEU A 105 14.14 -8.58 -5.56
CA LEU A 105 14.63 -8.98 -4.24
C LEU A 105 16.14 -8.77 -4.15
N SER A 106 16.64 -8.48 -2.96
CA SER A 106 18.07 -8.39 -2.67
C SER A 106 18.42 -9.07 -1.34
N SER A 107 19.64 -9.61 -1.26
CA SER A 107 20.27 -9.94 0.02
C SER A 107 20.83 -8.67 0.67
N ASP A 108 21.04 -8.71 1.98
CA ASP A 108 21.75 -7.65 2.69
C ASP A 108 23.23 -7.62 2.27
N GLU A 109 23.77 -6.41 2.16
CA GLU A 109 25.18 -6.15 1.87
C GLU A 109 25.70 -5.03 2.78
N GLU A 110 27.03 -4.99 3.02
CA GLU A 110 27.65 -3.94 3.80
C GLU A 110 27.61 -2.58 3.06
N ASP A 111 27.39 -1.52 3.82
CA ASP A 111 27.36 -0.16 3.27
C ASP A 111 28.75 0.30 2.79
N THR A 112 28.85 0.69 1.52
CA THR A 112 29.98 1.45 1.01
C THR A 112 29.73 2.96 1.09
N ILE A 113 28.48 3.39 0.95
CA ILE A 113 28.00 4.78 1.11
C ILE A 113 26.69 4.74 1.88
N ARG A 114 26.40 5.80 2.69
CA ARG A 114 25.14 5.92 3.41
C ARG A 114 24.66 7.36 3.47
N HIS A 115 23.41 7.59 3.11
CA HIS A 115 22.65 8.83 3.35
C HIS A 115 21.15 8.52 3.26
N GLY A 116 20.31 9.39 3.81
CA GLY A 116 18.85 9.30 3.75
C GLY A 116 18.19 10.66 3.80
N ALA A 117 16.91 10.75 3.44
CA ALA A 117 16.11 11.94 3.67
C ALA A 117 15.93 12.17 5.17
N GLU A 118 15.81 13.43 5.57
CA GLU A 118 15.50 13.79 6.95
C GLU A 118 13.99 13.62 7.22
N MET A 119 13.65 13.06 8.38
CA MET A 119 12.27 12.96 8.83
C MET A 119 11.70 14.36 9.15
N PRO A 120 10.50 14.70 8.68
CA PRO A 120 9.87 15.96 9.02
C PRO A 120 9.60 16.05 10.55
N GLN A 121 9.67 17.28 11.09
CA GLN A 121 9.35 17.54 12.49
C GLN A 121 7.84 17.59 12.65
N VAL A 122 7.24 16.55 13.21
CA VAL A 122 5.79 16.39 13.37
C VAL A 122 5.44 15.98 14.79
N ALA A 123 4.17 16.13 15.16
CA ALA A 123 3.66 15.64 16.44
C ALA A 123 3.78 14.10 16.49
N PRO A 124 4.12 13.51 17.64
CA PRO A 124 4.19 12.07 17.81
C PRO A 124 2.79 11.42 17.71
N PRO A 125 2.70 10.10 17.55
CA PRO A 125 1.42 9.40 17.36
C PRO A 125 0.42 9.64 18.51
N GLU A 126 0.89 9.80 19.76
CA GLU A 126 0.06 10.03 20.94
C GLU A 126 -0.62 11.42 20.95
N GLU A 127 -0.06 12.38 20.22
CA GLU A 127 -0.58 13.74 20.05
C GLU A 127 -1.33 13.91 18.71
N SER A 128 -1.39 12.87 17.90
CA SER A 128 -2.06 12.83 16.59
C SER A 128 -3.48 12.28 16.70
N VAL A 129 -4.32 12.57 15.73
CA VAL A 129 -5.74 12.16 15.75
C VAL A 129 -5.89 10.75 15.21
N ALA A 130 -6.40 9.82 16.02
CA ALA A 130 -6.66 8.46 15.60
C ALA A 130 -7.63 8.42 14.41
N SER A 131 -7.29 7.65 13.39
CA SER A 131 -8.11 7.43 12.20
C SER A 131 -8.67 6.01 12.21
N PRO A 132 -9.96 5.80 11.93
CA PRO A 132 -10.53 4.46 11.81
C PRO A 132 -9.83 3.67 10.70
N THR A 133 -9.61 2.39 10.96
CA THR A 133 -9.07 1.43 9.99
C THR A 133 -9.98 0.21 9.93
N GLU A 134 -10.00 -0.48 8.78
CA GLU A 134 -10.89 -1.64 8.58
C GLU A 134 -10.22 -2.97 8.90
N LEU A 135 -8.88 -3.02 8.88
CA LEU A 135 -8.14 -4.24 9.19
C LEU A 135 -7.87 -4.30 10.71
N PRO A 136 -8.31 -5.35 11.42
CA PRO A 136 -8.01 -5.54 12.83
C PRO A 136 -6.50 -5.51 13.10
N GLY A 137 -6.09 -4.79 14.15
CA GLY A 137 -4.68 -4.60 14.49
C GLY A 137 -3.96 -3.50 13.72
N TRP A 138 -4.52 -2.98 12.62
CA TRP A 138 -3.97 -1.80 11.95
C TRP A 138 -4.42 -0.52 12.66
N GLU A 139 -3.48 0.29 13.08
CA GLU A 139 -3.72 1.57 13.73
C GLU A 139 -3.09 2.70 12.92
N CYS A 140 -3.85 3.80 12.77
CA CYS A 140 -3.41 5.03 12.11
C CYS A 140 -3.70 6.24 12.97
N ALA A 141 -2.82 7.24 12.92
CA ALA A 141 -3.02 8.55 13.54
C ALA A 141 -2.58 9.68 12.61
N VAL A 142 -3.50 10.60 12.32
CA VAL A 142 -3.29 11.72 11.40
C VAL A 142 -2.69 12.90 12.15
N VAL A 143 -1.51 13.32 11.73
CA VAL A 143 -0.84 14.50 12.30
C VAL A 143 -1.66 15.76 11.99
N GLY A 144 -1.91 16.58 13.01
CA GLY A 144 -2.70 17.81 12.86
C GLY A 144 -4.19 17.60 12.61
N GLY A 145 -4.67 16.34 12.57
CA GLY A 145 -6.09 16.02 12.42
C GLY A 145 -6.70 16.43 11.08
N ILE A 146 -5.91 16.44 10.01
CA ILE A 146 -6.38 16.76 8.67
C ILE A 146 -7.40 15.71 8.24
N ASP A 147 -8.63 16.15 7.94
CA ASP A 147 -9.69 15.26 7.45
C ASP A 147 -9.69 15.22 5.92
N VAL A 148 -9.30 14.07 5.36
CA VAL A 148 -9.30 13.83 3.90
C VAL A 148 -10.63 13.22 3.41
N VAL A 149 -11.55 12.91 4.33
CA VAL A 149 -12.83 12.24 4.02
C VAL A 149 -13.91 13.29 3.79
N ASP A 150 -14.03 14.28 4.67
CA ASP A 150 -15.06 15.31 4.61
C ASP A 150 -14.76 16.31 3.45
N PRO A 151 -15.66 16.45 2.45
CA PRO A 151 -15.49 17.43 1.39
C PRO A 151 -15.60 18.89 1.87
N ASP A 152 -16.16 19.13 3.05
CA ASP A 152 -16.29 20.45 3.65
C ASP A 152 -15.13 20.78 4.61
N ALA A 153 -14.14 19.88 4.73
CA ALA A 153 -12.93 20.11 5.54
C ALA A 153 -12.14 21.33 5.00
N PRO A 154 -11.41 22.05 5.88
CA PRO A 154 -10.56 23.15 5.46
C PRO A 154 -9.51 22.70 4.43
N VAL A 155 -9.36 23.48 3.35
CA VAL A 155 -8.31 23.24 2.35
C VAL A 155 -6.93 23.56 2.90
N GLY A 156 -5.91 22.84 2.42
CA GLY A 156 -4.53 22.99 2.83
C GLY A 156 -3.56 22.59 1.71
N PRO A 157 -2.26 22.52 1.99
CA PRO A 157 -1.28 21.99 1.06
C PRO A 157 -1.57 20.51 0.77
N ALA A 158 -1.17 20.03 -0.41
CA ALA A 158 -1.25 18.61 -0.78
C ALA A 158 -0.19 17.78 -0.05
N GLU A 159 -0.21 17.82 1.27
CA GLU A 159 0.73 17.16 2.18
C GLU A 159 -0.06 16.51 3.33
N LEU A 160 0.35 15.31 3.73
CA LEU A 160 -0.34 14.55 4.78
C LEU A 160 0.64 13.65 5.51
N GLU A 161 0.69 13.79 6.82
CA GLU A 161 1.55 12.98 7.67
C GLU A 161 0.69 12.00 8.48
N ILE A 162 1.00 10.71 8.34
CA ILE A 162 0.25 9.62 8.97
C ILE A 162 1.20 8.72 9.74
N TRP A 163 0.96 8.55 11.02
CA TRP A 163 1.53 7.45 11.78
C TRP A 163 0.72 6.18 11.53
N SER A 164 1.40 5.07 11.27
CA SER A 164 0.78 3.76 11.00
C SER A 164 1.55 2.65 11.71
N ARG A 165 0.84 1.68 12.30
CA ARG A 165 1.42 0.44 12.82
C ARG A 165 0.43 -0.71 12.75
N PHE A 166 0.96 -1.93 12.86
CA PHE A 166 0.18 -3.16 12.94
C PHE A 166 0.47 -3.89 14.25
N VAL A 167 -0.41 -3.72 15.22
CA VAL A 167 -0.26 -4.30 16.57
C VAL A 167 -0.26 -5.82 16.49
N GLY A 168 0.82 -6.44 16.99
CA GLY A 168 0.98 -7.90 16.95
C GLY A 168 1.55 -8.44 15.65
N ALA A 169 2.10 -7.58 14.75
CA ALA A 169 2.80 -8.06 13.57
C ALA A 169 3.96 -9.01 13.96
N PRO A 170 4.11 -10.15 13.28
CA PRO A 170 5.16 -11.12 13.58
C PRO A 170 6.55 -10.58 13.16
N ALA A 171 7.60 -11.19 13.68
CA ALA A 171 8.99 -10.80 13.34
C ALA A 171 9.45 -11.29 11.94
N ASP A 172 8.55 -11.74 11.07
CA ASP A 172 8.88 -12.17 9.71
C ASP A 172 9.11 -10.95 8.81
N PRO A 173 10.28 -10.81 8.16
CA PRO A 173 10.60 -9.64 7.35
C PRO A 173 9.67 -9.45 6.14
N VAL A 174 9.25 -10.54 5.49
CA VAL A 174 8.37 -10.47 4.31
C VAL A 174 6.96 -10.07 4.71
N VAL A 175 6.46 -10.58 5.85
CA VAL A 175 5.16 -10.18 6.40
C VAL A 175 5.19 -8.70 6.79
N ASN A 176 6.25 -8.20 7.43
CA ASN A 176 6.39 -6.78 7.76
C ASN A 176 6.39 -5.89 6.50
N GLN A 177 7.07 -6.32 5.42
CA GLN A 177 7.04 -5.63 4.12
C GLN A 177 5.63 -5.66 3.51
N ALA A 178 4.91 -6.77 3.59
CA ALA A 178 3.54 -6.91 3.11
C ALA A 178 2.56 -6.00 3.87
N LEU A 179 2.68 -5.93 5.20
CA LEU A 179 1.86 -5.05 6.04
C LEU A 179 2.12 -3.57 5.74
N LEU A 180 3.40 -3.16 5.60
CA LEU A 180 3.69 -1.80 5.18
C LEU A 180 3.12 -1.51 3.80
N SER A 181 3.27 -2.43 2.84
CA SER A 181 2.72 -2.23 1.49
C SER A 181 1.20 -2.07 1.49
N PHE A 182 0.49 -2.79 2.38
CA PHE A 182 -0.95 -2.60 2.62
C PHE A 182 -1.26 -1.16 3.04
N ALA A 183 -0.53 -0.60 4.00
CA ALA A 183 -0.76 0.74 4.51
C ALA A 183 -0.47 1.84 3.46
N THR A 184 0.45 1.61 2.50
CA THR A 184 0.85 2.62 1.51
C THR A 184 -0.22 2.94 0.46
N ASP A 185 -1.24 2.10 0.30
CA ASP A 185 -2.29 2.30 -0.71
C ASP A 185 -3.40 3.29 -0.26
N GLY A 186 -3.46 3.63 1.01
CA GLY A 186 -4.63 4.28 1.60
C GLY A 186 -4.74 5.81 1.44
N TRP A 187 -3.67 6.57 1.20
CA TRP A 187 -3.68 7.98 1.57
C TRP A 187 -3.38 8.99 0.44
N LEU A 188 -2.62 8.62 -0.59
CA LEU A 188 -2.16 9.57 -1.62
C LEU A 188 -3.29 10.16 -2.47
N ILE A 189 -4.41 9.44 -2.67
CA ILE A 189 -5.58 10.00 -3.35
C ILE A 189 -6.20 11.11 -2.48
N GLY A 190 -6.40 10.85 -1.18
CA GLY A 190 -6.89 11.84 -0.22
C GLY A 190 -5.95 13.04 -0.11
N THR A 191 -4.64 12.81 -0.04
CA THR A 191 -3.62 13.87 -0.05
C THR A 191 -3.76 14.81 -1.24
N ALA A 192 -4.04 14.25 -2.43
CA ALA A 192 -4.26 15.05 -3.64
C ALA A 192 -5.58 15.85 -3.60
N MET A 193 -6.54 15.48 -2.76
CA MET A 193 -7.83 16.17 -2.61
C MET A 193 -7.75 17.38 -1.68
N ILE A 194 -6.85 17.41 -0.70
CA ILE A 194 -6.75 18.45 0.34
C ILE A 194 -6.78 19.89 -0.20
N PRO A 195 -6.13 20.25 -1.33
CA PRO A 195 -6.15 21.63 -1.84
C PRO A 195 -7.48 22.05 -2.50
N HIS A 196 -8.47 21.17 -2.59
CA HIS A 196 -9.64 21.38 -3.42
C HIS A 196 -10.92 21.47 -2.57
N GLU A 197 -11.51 22.66 -2.48
CA GLU A 197 -12.78 22.90 -1.79
C GLU A 197 -13.91 22.02 -2.39
N GLY A 198 -14.72 21.43 -1.54
CA GLY A 198 -15.83 20.56 -1.94
C GLY A 198 -15.40 19.18 -2.42
N VAL A 199 -14.15 18.77 -2.19
CA VAL A 199 -13.61 17.47 -2.64
C VAL A 199 -13.06 16.70 -1.45
N GLY A 200 -13.55 15.49 -1.24
CA GLY A 200 -13.09 14.60 -0.17
C GLY A 200 -13.36 13.13 -0.51
N TYR A 201 -12.79 12.24 0.26
CA TYR A 201 -12.90 10.79 0.02
C TYR A 201 -14.35 10.27 0.13
N ALA A 202 -15.23 10.96 0.90
CA ALA A 202 -16.65 10.64 0.97
C ALA A 202 -17.36 10.70 -0.40
N LEU A 203 -16.79 11.39 -1.38
CA LEU A 203 -17.31 11.45 -2.76
C LEU A 203 -16.81 10.30 -3.64
N ALA A 204 -15.83 9.50 -3.16
CA ALA A 204 -15.31 8.35 -3.89
C ALA A 204 -16.42 7.31 -4.12
N HIS A 205 -16.52 6.80 -5.34
CA HIS A 205 -17.56 5.86 -5.79
C HIS A 205 -19.01 6.40 -5.73
N VAL A 206 -19.23 7.67 -5.31
CA VAL A 206 -20.51 8.37 -5.32
C VAL A 206 -20.57 9.29 -6.53
N THR A 207 -19.85 10.41 -6.52
CA THR A 207 -19.75 11.38 -7.61
C THR A 207 -18.39 11.37 -8.29
N LEU A 208 -17.37 10.83 -7.62
CA LEU A 208 -16.03 10.67 -8.15
C LEU A 208 -15.73 9.19 -8.41
N SER A 209 -15.05 8.93 -9.51
CA SER A 209 -14.40 7.66 -9.79
C SER A 209 -12.93 7.79 -9.37
N THR A 210 -12.55 7.06 -8.32
CA THR A 210 -11.20 7.05 -7.77
C THR A 210 -10.62 5.65 -7.80
N GLY A 211 -9.30 5.54 -7.84
CA GLY A 211 -8.59 4.27 -7.74
C GLY A 211 -7.13 4.44 -8.11
N VAL A 212 -6.30 3.64 -7.47
CA VAL A 212 -4.88 3.55 -7.80
C VAL A 212 -4.72 2.81 -9.12
N ILE A 213 -3.88 3.32 -10.00
CA ILE A 213 -3.58 2.72 -11.31
C ILE A 213 -2.13 2.26 -11.44
N GLY A 214 -1.23 2.84 -10.65
CA GLY A 214 0.17 2.44 -10.56
C GLY A 214 0.71 2.68 -9.16
N HIS A 215 1.52 1.76 -8.66
CA HIS A 215 2.16 1.86 -7.34
C HIS A 215 3.57 1.28 -7.39
N THR A 216 4.55 2.06 -6.96
CA THR A 216 5.93 1.61 -6.82
C THR A 216 6.36 1.83 -5.38
N LEU A 217 6.85 0.77 -4.73
CA LEU A 217 7.35 0.81 -3.36
C LEU A 217 8.76 0.23 -3.32
N THR A 218 9.69 0.97 -2.72
CA THR A 218 11.09 0.55 -2.51
C THR A 218 11.39 0.53 -1.02
N PHE A 219 11.88 -0.59 -0.52
CA PHE A 219 12.33 -0.75 0.85
C PHE A 219 13.81 -0.39 0.95
N HIS A 220 14.21 0.35 1.99
CA HIS A 220 15.57 0.82 2.21
C HIS A 220 16.22 0.11 3.38
N GLU A 221 15.47 -0.12 4.45
CA GLU A 221 15.89 -0.75 5.70
C GLU A 221 14.88 -1.84 6.11
N PRO A 222 15.21 -2.71 7.07
CA PRO A 222 14.25 -3.66 7.63
C PRO A 222 12.99 -2.95 8.16
N ILE A 223 11.83 -3.55 7.89
CA ILE A 223 10.55 -3.01 8.35
C ILE A 223 10.15 -3.68 9.67
N HIS A 224 9.74 -2.86 10.64
CA HIS A 224 9.13 -3.26 11.90
C HIS A 224 7.70 -2.71 11.94
N ALA A 225 6.77 -3.42 11.32
CA ALA A 225 5.39 -2.96 11.14
C ALA A 225 4.60 -2.90 12.47
N ASP A 226 5.05 -3.60 13.52
CA ASP A 226 4.52 -3.52 14.89
C ASP A 226 4.85 -2.20 15.60
N GLN A 227 5.84 -1.45 15.11
CA GLN A 227 6.24 -0.14 15.59
C GLN A 227 5.57 0.97 14.77
N TRP A 228 5.43 2.16 15.36
CA TRP A 228 4.95 3.32 14.62
C TRP A 228 5.92 3.71 13.50
N LEU A 229 5.39 3.78 12.28
CA LEU A 229 6.06 4.30 11.09
C LEU A 229 5.35 5.57 10.63
N LEU A 230 6.12 6.62 10.33
CA LEU A 230 5.59 7.85 9.76
C LEU A 230 5.58 7.76 8.24
N LEU A 231 4.41 7.83 7.64
CA LEU A 231 4.21 7.96 6.19
C LEU A 231 4.03 9.45 5.87
N SER A 232 5.01 10.05 5.23
CA SER A 232 5.04 11.47 4.85
C SER A 232 4.68 11.62 3.38
N HIS A 233 3.43 12.03 3.12
CA HIS A 233 2.84 12.07 1.78
C HIS A 233 2.87 13.46 1.16
N ARG A 234 3.12 13.53 -0.15
CA ARG A 234 3.02 14.74 -0.97
C ARG A 234 2.38 14.42 -2.31
N SER A 235 1.45 15.26 -2.77
CA SER A 235 0.91 15.16 -4.12
C SER A 235 1.30 16.40 -4.94
N PRO A 236 2.41 16.35 -5.69
CA PRO A 236 2.89 17.49 -6.47
C PRO A 236 2.03 17.77 -7.71
N TYR A 237 1.11 16.87 -8.07
CA TYR A 237 0.28 17.04 -9.26
C TYR A 237 -1.09 16.37 -9.11
N ALA A 238 -2.14 17.14 -9.45
CA ALA A 238 -3.47 16.62 -9.76
C ALA A 238 -4.01 17.35 -11.00
N GLY A 239 -4.55 16.62 -11.96
CA GLY A 239 -5.09 17.19 -13.21
C GLY A 239 -5.41 16.13 -14.25
N ARG A 240 -6.21 16.47 -15.24
CA ARG A 240 -6.62 15.56 -16.33
C ARG A 240 -7.26 14.26 -15.86
N GLY A 241 -7.97 14.30 -14.73
CA GLY A 241 -8.59 13.12 -14.12
C GLY A 241 -7.60 12.16 -13.46
N ARG A 242 -6.41 12.62 -13.13
CA ARG A 242 -5.33 11.85 -12.49
C ARG A 242 -4.71 12.65 -11.35
N SER A 243 -4.07 11.93 -10.42
CA SER A 243 -3.14 12.49 -9.46
C SER A 243 -1.86 11.67 -9.44
N TYR A 244 -0.78 12.31 -9.05
CA TYR A 244 0.52 11.70 -8.77
C TYR A 244 0.94 12.08 -7.36
N GLY A 245 1.40 11.12 -6.60
CA GLY A 245 1.86 11.35 -5.24
C GLY A 245 3.13 10.56 -4.94
N THR A 246 3.89 11.07 -3.99
CA THR A 246 5.10 10.45 -3.46
C THR A 246 5.02 10.40 -1.94
N ALA A 247 5.68 9.43 -1.31
CA ALA A 247 5.84 9.42 0.13
C ALA A 247 7.16 8.78 0.55
N ASN A 248 7.68 9.24 1.68
CA ASN A 248 8.74 8.59 2.41
C ASN A 248 8.17 7.98 3.70
N VAL A 249 8.74 6.85 4.10
CA VAL A 249 8.37 6.17 5.35
C VAL A 249 9.57 6.21 6.28
N PHE A 250 9.32 6.66 7.52
CA PHE A 250 10.36 6.79 8.54
C PHE A 250 10.01 5.95 9.77
N ASP A 251 11.02 5.40 10.42
CA ASP A 251 10.87 4.85 11.76
C ASP A 251 10.85 5.96 12.83
N GLN A 252 10.58 5.61 14.08
CA GLN A 252 10.56 6.58 15.19
C GLN A 252 11.95 7.16 15.54
N GLN A 253 13.02 6.60 15.02
CA GLN A 253 14.40 7.10 15.14
C GLN A 253 14.75 8.09 14.04
N GLY A 254 13.86 8.29 13.05
CA GLY A 254 14.03 9.20 11.93
C GLY A 254 14.77 8.60 10.74
N ASN A 255 15.02 7.28 10.73
CA ASN A 255 15.60 6.62 9.58
C ASN A 255 14.55 6.43 8.49
N ILE A 256 14.89 6.72 7.24
CA ILE A 256 14.04 6.41 6.10
C ILE A 256 14.09 4.90 5.83
N VAL A 257 12.94 4.22 5.98
CA VAL A 257 12.86 2.75 5.85
C VAL A 257 12.22 2.31 4.54
N ALA A 258 11.45 3.18 3.89
CA ALA A 258 10.88 2.93 2.56
C ALA A 258 10.52 4.24 1.85
N SER A 259 10.32 4.17 0.54
CA SER A 259 9.73 5.25 -0.26
C SER A 259 8.78 4.69 -1.30
N PHE A 260 7.70 5.41 -1.60
CA PHE A 260 6.77 4.98 -2.63
C PHE A 260 6.22 6.15 -3.46
N VAL A 261 5.72 5.78 -4.64
CA VAL A 261 5.01 6.69 -5.54
C VAL A 261 3.74 6.02 -6.04
N GLN A 262 2.74 6.84 -6.32
CA GLN A 262 1.43 6.34 -6.75
C GLN A 262 0.87 7.24 -7.84
N ASP A 263 0.42 6.62 -8.93
CA ASP A 263 -0.47 7.21 -9.91
C ASP A 263 -1.90 6.78 -9.61
N ALA A 264 -2.83 7.73 -9.57
CA ALA A 264 -4.22 7.45 -9.29
C ALA A 264 -5.17 8.15 -10.26
N MET A 265 -6.38 7.61 -10.33
CA MET A 265 -7.51 8.21 -11.04
C MET A 265 -8.35 9.01 -10.03
N ILE A 266 -8.66 10.26 -10.38
CA ILE A 266 -9.65 11.11 -9.71
C ILE A 266 -10.41 11.84 -10.81
N ARG A 267 -11.64 11.43 -11.11
CA ARG A 267 -12.46 12.02 -12.17
C ARG A 267 -13.94 12.00 -11.82
N GLY A 268 -14.70 12.92 -12.40
CA GLY A 268 -16.16 12.88 -12.30
C GLY A 268 -16.71 11.55 -12.82
N ARG A 269 -17.67 10.98 -12.12
CA ARG A 269 -18.35 9.75 -12.52
C ARG A 269 -19.40 10.06 -13.58
N ALA A 270 -19.20 9.56 -14.80
CA ALA A 270 -20.20 9.68 -15.85
C ALA A 270 -21.38 8.74 -15.55
N GLY A 271 -22.62 9.25 -15.43
CA GLY A 271 -23.83 8.43 -15.38
C GLY A 271 -24.43 8.17 -14.01
N GLY A 272 -24.07 8.91 -12.96
CA GLY A 272 -24.70 8.78 -11.64
C GLY A 272 -24.30 7.54 -10.83
N PRO A 273 -24.85 7.33 -9.62
CA PRO A 273 -24.54 6.18 -8.78
C PRO A 273 -24.91 4.86 -9.47
N GLY A 274 -23.91 4.01 -9.74
CA GLY A 274 -24.16 2.68 -10.34
C GLY A 274 -23.54 2.39 -11.70
N ALA A 275 -22.98 3.39 -12.41
CA ALA A 275 -22.30 3.17 -13.68
C ALA A 275 -20.79 2.90 -13.47
N LEU A 276 -20.43 1.62 -13.38
CA LEU A 276 -19.08 1.09 -13.64
C LEU A 276 -19.12 0.26 -14.90
#